data_fc1e7989f39e920a8c2226acd0d3303a
#
_entry.id   fc1e7989f39e920a8c2226acd0d3303a
#
_cell.length_a   1.000
_cell.length_b   1.000
_cell.length_c   1.000
_cell.angle_alpha   90.00
_cell.angle_beta   90.00
_cell.angle_gamma   90.00
#
_symmetry.space_group_name_H-M   'P 1'
#
loop_
_entity.id
_entity.type
_entity.pdbx_description
1 polymer ?
#
loop_
_entity_poly.entity_id
_entity_poly.type
_entity_poly.pdbx_seq_one_letter_code
_entity_poly.pdbx_strand_id
1 'polypeptide(L)'
;MKLVMYAHGGSKNHGCEAIVRTTAKLLTEIDSRPILLSYKKEEDEAYGLYQFVEIRQELHEINKKSPDFMLAYLRQKLFHDYHRMDALMHKKAINELPAIDAALFIGGDNYCYSDVKNYAPINDYMQKKAKKLVLWGTSVEPELLEDKAIREDIKRFDLIVARESISFESLKKVNGNTILLPDPAFHLPCEKVELPEGFVEENTIGINLSPLIIEHEKEKGCVLANYENLMEYIIKETDCQIALIPHVVWESNDDRTPLRQLYEKYKETGRVVLVEDHNCMAQKYIISKCRMFVGARTHATIAAYSTCVPTLVVGYSVKARGI
;
A
#
# COMPACT_ATOMS: atom_id res chain seq x y z
N MET A 1 10.27 -24.11 2.07
CA MET A 1 9.73 -23.38 3.24
C MET A 1 8.28 -23.04 2.92
N LYS A 2 7.42 -22.92 3.92
CA LYS A 2 6.04 -22.42 3.73
C LYS A 2 5.91 -21.04 4.30
N LEU A 3 5.51 -20.09 3.46
CA LEU A 3 5.43 -18.67 3.78
C LEU A 3 3.97 -18.18 3.75
N VAL A 4 3.66 -17.22 4.61
CA VAL A 4 2.38 -16.53 4.59
C VAL A 4 2.62 -15.00 4.59
N MET A 5 1.85 -14.30 3.78
CA MET A 5 1.76 -12.83 3.78
C MET A 5 0.43 -12.43 4.41
N TYR A 6 0.42 -11.40 5.26
CA TYR A 6 -0.77 -10.90 5.97
C TYR A 6 -0.73 -9.39 6.16
N ALA A 7 -1.80 -8.81 6.64
CA ALA A 7 -2.00 -7.37 6.78
C ALA A 7 -2.01 -6.62 5.43
N HIS A 8 -2.52 -7.29 4.39
CA HIS A 8 -2.68 -6.75 3.05
C HIS A 8 -3.98 -5.94 2.94
N GLY A 9 -3.90 -4.73 2.40
CA GLY A 9 -5.04 -3.81 2.33
C GLY A 9 -6.01 -4.03 1.16
N GLY A 10 -5.67 -4.91 0.19
CA GLY A 10 -6.45 -5.18 -1.03
C GLY A 10 -5.89 -4.50 -2.27
N SER A 11 -6.16 -5.12 -3.45
CA SER A 11 -5.53 -4.77 -4.74
C SER A 11 -6.07 -3.50 -5.39
N LYS A 12 -7.22 -2.99 -4.97
CA LYS A 12 -7.69 -1.65 -5.38
C LYS A 12 -6.79 -0.51 -4.87
N ASN A 13 -5.83 -0.83 -3.99
CA ASN A 13 -4.63 -0.05 -3.80
C ASN A 13 -3.50 -0.75 -4.55
N HIS A 14 -3.14 -0.24 -5.73
CA HIS A 14 -2.13 -0.85 -6.59
C HIS A 14 -0.73 -0.89 -5.96
N GLY A 15 -0.50 -0.10 -4.92
CA GLY A 15 0.69 -0.22 -4.07
C GLY A 15 0.69 -1.52 -3.25
N CYS A 16 -0.43 -1.85 -2.63
CA CYS A 16 -0.59 -3.12 -1.92
C CYS A 16 -0.49 -4.31 -2.87
N GLU A 17 -1.11 -4.22 -4.05
CA GLU A 17 -0.99 -5.20 -5.13
C GLU A 17 0.47 -5.40 -5.56
N ALA A 18 1.21 -4.30 -5.78
CA ALA A 18 2.61 -4.33 -6.19
C ALA A 18 3.50 -5.02 -5.16
N ILE A 19 3.31 -4.74 -3.87
CA ILE A 19 4.06 -5.40 -2.78
C ILE A 19 3.83 -6.92 -2.82
N VAL A 20 2.57 -7.39 -2.95
CA VAL A 20 2.26 -8.83 -3.01
C VAL A 20 2.92 -9.49 -4.20
N ARG A 21 2.71 -8.96 -5.43
CA ARG A 21 3.26 -9.55 -6.67
C ARG A 21 4.78 -9.64 -6.62
N THR A 22 5.42 -8.56 -6.20
CA THR A 22 6.88 -8.49 -6.14
C THR A 22 7.43 -9.39 -5.05
N THR A 23 6.83 -9.38 -3.86
CA THR A 23 7.25 -10.26 -2.76
C THR A 23 7.11 -11.73 -3.15
N ALA A 24 5.99 -12.13 -3.74
CA ALA A 24 5.78 -13.49 -4.21
C ALA A 24 6.86 -13.90 -5.23
N LYS A 25 7.18 -13.02 -6.18
CA LYS A 25 8.24 -13.26 -7.17
C LYS A 25 9.62 -13.41 -6.53
N LEU A 26 9.99 -12.53 -5.59
CA LEU A 26 11.27 -12.60 -4.87
C LEU A 26 11.41 -13.89 -4.04
N LEU A 27 10.30 -14.44 -3.57
CA LEU A 27 10.27 -15.64 -2.73
C LEU A 27 10.11 -16.95 -3.52
N THR A 28 10.01 -16.91 -4.85
CA THR A 28 9.73 -18.09 -5.70
C THR A 28 10.72 -19.23 -5.48
N GLU A 29 12.00 -18.93 -5.20
CA GLU A 29 13.02 -19.96 -4.93
C GLU A 29 12.86 -20.62 -3.55
N ILE A 30 12.16 -19.98 -2.61
CA ILE A 30 11.97 -20.44 -1.23
C ILE A 30 10.60 -21.11 -1.06
N ASP A 31 9.57 -20.49 -1.57
CA ASP A 31 8.19 -20.99 -1.62
C ASP A 31 7.57 -20.58 -2.96
N SER A 32 7.35 -21.56 -3.83
CA SER A 32 6.82 -21.31 -5.18
C SER A 32 5.40 -20.72 -5.18
N ARG A 33 4.67 -20.87 -4.09
CA ARG A 33 3.30 -20.34 -3.95
C ARG A 33 3.00 -20.00 -2.49
N PRO A 34 3.46 -18.83 -2.00
CA PRO A 34 3.16 -18.39 -0.65
C PRO A 34 1.65 -18.16 -0.47
N ILE A 35 1.17 -18.24 0.77
CA ILE A 35 -0.22 -17.95 1.11
C ILE A 35 -0.36 -16.45 1.32
N LEU A 36 -1.41 -15.84 0.77
CA LEU A 36 -1.87 -14.49 1.09
C LEU A 36 -3.14 -14.58 1.92
N LEU A 37 -3.12 -14.05 3.15
CA LEU A 37 -4.33 -13.74 3.90
C LEU A 37 -4.87 -12.41 3.40
N SER A 38 -6.07 -12.41 2.85
CA SER A 38 -6.69 -11.25 2.20
C SER A 38 -7.96 -10.83 2.93
N TYR A 39 -8.09 -9.53 3.20
CA TYR A 39 -9.33 -8.92 3.68
C TYR A 39 -10.41 -8.89 2.61
N LYS A 40 -10.01 -8.82 1.34
CA LYS A 40 -10.87 -8.65 0.18
C LYS A 40 -10.50 -9.63 -0.93
N LYS A 41 -10.67 -10.92 -0.64
CA LYS A 41 -10.27 -12.03 -1.52
C LYS A 41 -10.77 -11.86 -2.95
N GLU A 42 -12.05 -11.51 -3.14
CA GLU A 42 -12.67 -11.34 -4.45
C GLU A 42 -12.02 -10.20 -5.25
N GLU A 43 -11.63 -9.12 -4.57
CA GLU A 43 -10.90 -8.01 -5.17
C GLU A 43 -9.52 -8.45 -5.65
N ASP A 44 -8.76 -9.15 -4.81
CA ASP A 44 -7.43 -9.64 -5.14
C ASP A 44 -7.46 -10.70 -6.27
N GLU A 45 -8.50 -11.52 -6.31
CA GLU A 45 -8.74 -12.46 -7.40
C GLU A 45 -9.05 -11.73 -8.72
N ALA A 46 -9.84 -10.66 -8.67
CA ALA A 46 -10.17 -9.86 -9.85
C ALA A 46 -8.94 -9.20 -10.49
N TYR A 47 -7.97 -8.77 -9.68
CA TYR A 47 -6.69 -8.25 -10.17
C TYR A 47 -5.66 -9.37 -10.48
N GLY A 48 -6.04 -10.65 -10.38
CA GLY A 48 -5.21 -11.77 -10.83
C GLY A 48 -4.09 -12.17 -9.86
N LEU A 49 -4.14 -11.78 -8.58
CA LEU A 49 -3.12 -12.18 -7.59
C LEU A 49 -3.03 -13.70 -7.39
N TYR A 50 -4.10 -14.44 -7.70
CA TYR A 50 -4.11 -15.92 -7.65
C TYR A 50 -3.04 -16.58 -8.53
N GLN A 51 -2.49 -15.86 -9.51
CA GLN A 51 -1.38 -16.35 -10.35
C GLN A 51 -0.05 -16.42 -9.59
N PHE A 52 0.11 -15.63 -8.53
CA PHE A 52 1.35 -15.48 -7.77
C PHE A 52 1.28 -16.12 -6.39
N VAL A 53 0.09 -16.17 -5.78
CA VAL A 53 -0.13 -16.59 -4.40
C VAL A 53 -1.36 -17.49 -4.26
N GLU A 54 -1.42 -18.26 -3.16
CA GLU A 54 -2.64 -18.92 -2.71
C GLU A 54 -3.44 -17.94 -1.86
N ILE A 55 -4.54 -17.37 -2.41
CA ILE A 55 -5.36 -16.39 -1.70
C ILE A 55 -6.32 -17.11 -0.75
N ARG A 56 -6.28 -16.75 0.53
CA ARG A 56 -7.23 -17.19 1.54
C ARG A 56 -7.97 -16.02 2.15
N GLN A 57 -9.27 -16.19 2.38
CA GLN A 57 -10.06 -15.18 3.11
C GLN A 57 -9.54 -15.04 4.53
N GLU A 58 -9.23 -13.82 4.95
CA GLU A 58 -8.70 -13.54 6.28
C GLU A 58 -9.80 -13.29 7.31
N LEU A 59 -10.82 -12.48 6.94
CA LEU A 59 -11.87 -12.10 7.87
C LEU A 59 -13.00 -13.12 7.88
N HIS A 60 -13.38 -13.54 9.07
CA HIS A 60 -14.49 -14.46 9.32
C HIS A 60 -15.43 -13.92 10.38
N GLU A 61 -16.68 -14.40 10.37
CA GLU A 61 -17.64 -14.09 11.43
C GLU A 61 -17.14 -14.58 12.80
N ILE A 62 -17.35 -13.73 13.80
CA ILE A 62 -16.95 -14.04 15.19
C ILE A 62 -17.93 -15.03 15.81
N ASN A 63 -17.40 -16.15 16.31
CA ASN A 63 -18.20 -17.09 17.10
C ASN A 63 -18.48 -16.50 18.48
N LYS A 64 -19.67 -15.91 18.65
CA LYS A 64 -20.12 -15.27 19.90
C LYS A 64 -20.26 -16.23 21.09
N LYS A 65 -20.23 -17.56 20.86
CA LYS A 65 -20.28 -18.59 21.92
C LYS A 65 -18.88 -19.03 22.36
N SER A 66 -17.81 -18.52 21.76
CA SER A 66 -16.44 -18.91 22.10
C SER A 66 -15.98 -18.28 23.43
N PRO A 67 -15.10 -18.96 24.19
CA PRO A 67 -14.45 -18.38 25.37
C PRO A 67 -13.67 -17.12 25.05
N ASP A 68 -13.04 -17.07 23.87
CA ASP A 68 -12.29 -15.89 23.40
C ASP A 68 -13.19 -14.67 23.21
N PHE A 69 -14.40 -14.87 22.66
CA PHE A 69 -15.37 -13.79 22.55
C PHE A 69 -15.77 -13.25 23.94
N MET A 70 -16.06 -14.15 24.87
CA MET A 70 -16.42 -13.75 26.24
C MET A 70 -15.29 -12.95 26.90
N LEU A 71 -14.03 -13.39 26.74
CA LEU A 71 -12.89 -12.68 27.28
C LEU A 71 -12.69 -11.31 26.60
N ALA A 72 -12.78 -11.23 25.27
CA ALA A 72 -12.67 -9.98 24.52
C ALA A 72 -13.81 -9.00 24.91
N TYR A 73 -15.03 -9.50 25.08
CA TYR A 73 -16.18 -8.72 25.50
C TYR A 73 -16.02 -8.15 26.92
N LEU A 74 -15.51 -8.96 27.86
CA LEU A 74 -15.22 -8.50 29.22
C LEU A 74 -14.13 -7.41 29.23
N ARG A 75 -13.07 -7.60 28.42
CA ARG A 75 -12.01 -6.59 28.30
C ARG A 75 -12.52 -5.30 27.66
N GLN A 76 -13.36 -5.40 26.64
CA GLN A 76 -14.01 -4.24 26.04
C GLN A 76 -14.85 -3.47 27.05
N LYS A 77 -15.65 -4.17 27.86
CA LYS A 77 -16.50 -3.53 28.87
C LYS A 77 -15.73 -2.93 30.06
N LEU A 78 -14.69 -3.60 30.52
CA LEU A 78 -13.94 -3.21 31.73
C LEU A 78 -12.80 -2.24 31.43
N PHE A 79 -12.16 -2.35 30.25
CA PHE A 79 -10.93 -1.63 29.93
C PHE A 79 -11.02 -0.83 28.62
N HIS A 80 -12.19 -0.80 27.97
CA HIS A 80 -12.41 -0.17 26.65
C HIS A 80 -11.41 -0.68 25.57
N ASP A 81 -10.96 -1.94 25.70
CA ASP A 81 -10.05 -2.60 24.75
C ASP A 81 -10.86 -3.26 23.63
N TYR A 82 -10.97 -2.57 22.49
CA TYR A 82 -11.67 -3.04 21.28
C TYR A 82 -10.78 -3.90 20.39
N HIS A 83 -9.44 -3.75 20.46
CA HIS A 83 -8.50 -4.36 19.54
C HIS A 83 -8.55 -5.89 19.54
N ARG A 84 -8.82 -6.52 20.70
CA ARG A 84 -8.96 -7.98 20.79
C ARG A 84 -10.27 -8.50 20.18
N MET A 85 -11.33 -7.71 20.17
CA MET A 85 -12.57 -8.09 19.52
C MET A 85 -12.38 -8.16 18.00
N ASP A 86 -11.76 -7.13 17.42
CA ASP A 86 -11.50 -7.07 15.99
C ASP A 86 -10.56 -8.20 15.55
N ALA A 87 -9.53 -8.49 16.34
CA ALA A 87 -8.60 -9.58 16.06
C ALA A 87 -9.25 -10.98 16.03
N LEU A 88 -10.42 -11.20 16.66
CA LEU A 88 -11.12 -12.47 16.58
C LEU A 88 -11.60 -12.81 15.17
N MET A 89 -11.84 -11.81 14.33
CA MET A 89 -12.20 -12.01 12.92
C MET A 89 -11.08 -12.71 12.12
N HIS A 90 -9.82 -12.52 12.51
CA HIS A 90 -8.63 -13.09 11.87
C HIS A 90 -8.28 -14.48 12.40
N LYS A 91 -8.70 -14.79 13.64
CA LYS A 91 -8.26 -15.98 14.37
C LYS A 91 -8.52 -17.28 13.65
N LYS A 92 -9.68 -17.41 12.98
CA LYS A 92 -10.04 -18.62 12.25
C LYS A 92 -9.08 -18.87 11.10
N ALA A 93 -8.87 -17.88 10.23
CA ALA A 93 -7.98 -17.98 9.09
C ALA A 93 -6.55 -18.37 9.52
N ILE A 94 -6.03 -17.73 10.59
CA ILE A 94 -4.69 -18.01 11.12
C ILE A 94 -4.61 -19.45 11.66
N ASN A 95 -5.62 -19.91 12.39
CA ASN A 95 -5.63 -21.28 12.95
C ASN A 95 -5.67 -22.36 11.86
N GLU A 96 -6.34 -22.10 10.73
CA GLU A 96 -6.46 -23.02 9.59
C GLU A 96 -5.20 -23.06 8.70
N LEU A 97 -4.21 -22.18 8.95
CA LEU A 97 -2.93 -22.23 8.24
C LEU A 97 -2.19 -23.53 8.54
N PRO A 98 -1.47 -24.11 7.57
CA PRO A 98 -0.54 -25.21 7.82
C PRO A 98 0.60 -24.78 8.75
N ALA A 99 1.58 -25.63 9.00
CA ALA A 99 2.81 -25.23 9.66
C ALA A 99 3.55 -24.20 8.80
N ILE A 100 3.81 -23.01 9.35
CA ILE A 100 4.41 -21.84 8.67
C ILE A 100 5.85 -21.66 9.14
N ASP A 101 6.78 -21.57 8.19
CA ASP A 101 8.19 -21.28 8.50
C ASP A 101 8.42 -19.79 8.77
N ALA A 102 7.82 -18.90 7.95
CA ALA A 102 7.84 -17.47 8.22
C ALA A 102 6.52 -16.78 7.80
N ALA A 103 6.09 -15.82 8.62
CA ALA A 103 4.97 -14.95 8.32
C ALA A 103 5.49 -13.53 8.07
N LEU A 104 5.12 -12.98 6.91
CA LEU A 104 5.50 -11.66 6.47
C LEU A 104 4.33 -10.69 6.65
N PHE A 105 4.47 -9.72 7.54
CA PHE A 105 3.59 -8.56 7.63
C PHE A 105 3.94 -7.60 6.49
N ILE A 106 3.06 -7.47 5.49
CA ILE A 106 3.38 -6.77 4.23
C ILE A 106 2.65 -5.44 4.08
N GLY A 107 2.09 -4.90 5.15
CA GLY A 107 1.23 -3.72 5.10
C GLY A 107 1.93 -2.40 4.76
N GLY A 108 3.21 -2.41 4.40
CA GLY A 108 3.97 -1.24 3.93
C GLY A 108 3.94 -0.03 4.86
N ASP A 109 2.81 0.63 5.01
CA ASP A 109 2.63 1.83 5.83
C ASP A 109 1.63 1.64 7.00
N ASN A 110 1.27 0.41 7.34
CA ASN A 110 0.34 0.15 8.44
C ASN A 110 0.83 0.70 9.80
N TYR A 111 2.15 0.83 9.98
CA TYR A 111 2.76 1.47 11.16
C TYR A 111 2.92 3.00 11.01
N CYS A 112 2.26 3.62 10.04
CA CYS A 112 2.21 5.07 9.88
C CYS A 112 0.89 5.70 10.38
N TYR A 113 -0.06 4.90 10.88
CA TYR A 113 -1.40 5.36 11.24
C TYR A 113 -1.74 5.04 12.69
N SER A 114 -2.68 5.79 13.28
CA SER A 114 -3.06 5.68 14.70
C SER A 114 -3.75 4.36 15.07
N ASP A 115 -4.30 3.64 14.10
CA ASP A 115 -4.95 2.34 14.28
C ASP A 115 -3.98 1.16 14.33
N VAL A 116 -2.68 1.41 14.29
CA VAL A 116 -1.61 0.40 14.36
C VAL A 116 -1.76 -0.59 15.52
N LYS A 117 -2.35 -0.18 16.64
CA LYS A 117 -2.61 -1.04 17.80
C LYS A 117 -3.54 -2.23 17.51
N ASN A 118 -4.33 -2.16 16.44
CA ASN A 118 -5.18 -3.26 16.00
C ASN A 118 -4.37 -4.47 15.53
N TYR A 119 -3.13 -4.27 15.09
CA TYR A 119 -2.29 -5.36 14.60
C TYR A 119 -1.62 -6.19 15.70
N ALA A 120 -1.38 -5.63 16.88
CA ALA A 120 -0.70 -6.33 17.96
C ALA A 120 -1.37 -7.67 18.35
N PRO A 121 -2.72 -7.78 18.50
CA PRO A 121 -3.37 -9.05 18.78
C PRO A 121 -3.35 -10.03 17.58
N ILE A 122 -3.31 -9.51 16.34
CA ILE A 122 -3.17 -10.34 15.13
C ILE A 122 -1.77 -10.93 15.07
N ASN A 123 -0.75 -10.10 15.36
CA ASN A 123 0.64 -10.52 15.48
C ASN A 123 0.82 -11.57 16.58
N ASP A 124 0.08 -11.47 17.71
CA ASP A 124 0.05 -12.52 18.77
C ASP A 124 -0.41 -13.88 18.22
N TYR A 125 -1.46 -13.90 17.40
CA TYR A 125 -1.94 -15.15 16.80
C TYR A 125 -0.93 -15.68 15.78
N MET A 126 -0.37 -14.81 14.95
CA MET A 126 0.58 -15.20 13.92
C MET A 126 1.89 -15.72 14.52
N GLN A 127 2.40 -15.11 15.59
CA GLN A 127 3.61 -15.54 16.30
C GLN A 127 3.48 -16.95 16.89
N LYS A 128 2.28 -17.35 17.30
CA LYS A 128 2.02 -18.72 17.79
C LYS A 128 1.95 -19.75 16.68
N LYS A 129 1.77 -19.32 15.44
CA LYS A 129 1.56 -20.18 14.27
C LYS A 129 2.81 -20.32 13.40
N ALA A 130 3.58 -19.25 13.24
CA ALA A 130 4.79 -19.19 12.43
C ALA A 130 6.05 -19.33 13.30
N LYS A 131 7.11 -19.96 12.75
CA LYS A 131 8.42 -20.04 13.42
C LYS A 131 9.14 -18.70 13.44
N LYS A 132 8.92 -17.85 12.44
CA LYS A 132 9.51 -16.53 12.30
C LYS A 132 8.47 -15.51 11.91
N LEU A 133 8.58 -14.30 12.47
CA LEU A 133 7.74 -13.17 12.14
C LEU A 133 8.59 -12.07 11.53
N VAL A 134 8.23 -11.61 10.34
CA VAL A 134 8.98 -10.60 9.58
C VAL A 134 8.09 -9.40 9.30
N LEU A 135 8.54 -8.20 9.64
CA LEU A 135 7.93 -6.94 9.21
C LEU A 135 8.61 -6.53 7.89
N TRP A 136 7.88 -6.61 6.78
CA TRP A 136 8.43 -6.61 5.44
C TRP A 136 8.12 -5.33 4.66
N GLY A 137 9.16 -4.60 4.24
CA GLY A 137 9.02 -3.40 3.40
C GLY A 137 8.24 -2.28 4.08
N THR A 138 8.52 -2.00 5.35
CA THR A 138 7.71 -1.10 6.19
C THR A 138 8.25 0.31 6.28
N SER A 139 7.34 1.28 6.42
CA SER A 139 7.58 2.60 7.01
C SER A 139 6.89 2.71 8.37
N VAL A 140 7.41 3.56 9.24
CA VAL A 140 6.84 3.89 10.54
C VAL A 140 6.87 5.40 10.76
N GLU A 141 5.83 5.98 11.33
CA GLU A 141 5.90 7.32 11.88
C GLU A 141 6.67 7.27 13.21
N PRO A 142 7.82 7.96 13.34
CA PRO A 142 8.69 7.88 14.53
C PRO A 142 7.95 8.18 15.83
N GLU A 143 7.00 9.09 15.82
CA GLU A 143 6.20 9.52 16.97
C GLU A 143 5.35 8.38 17.53
N LEU A 144 4.90 7.44 16.69
CA LEU A 144 4.16 6.26 17.17
C LEU A 144 5.02 5.33 18.02
N LEU A 145 6.33 5.35 17.84
CA LEU A 145 7.26 4.55 18.65
C LEU A 145 7.46 5.12 20.07
N GLU A 146 6.89 6.27 20.42
CA GLU A 146 6.82 6.76 21.80
C GLU A 146 5.83 5.93 22.63
N ASP A 147 4.83 5.32 22.00
CA ASP A 147 3.90 4.41 22.66
C ASP A 147 4.56 3.08 23.01
N LYS A 148 4.48 2.72 24.29
CA LYS A 148 5.07 1.48 24.81
C LYS A 148 4.48 0.23 24.18
N ALA A 149 3.16 0.21 23.93
CA ALA A 149 2.50 -0.97 23.36
C ALA A 149 2.95 -1.21 21.90
N ILE A 150 3.14 -0.14 21.14
CA ILE A 150 3.66 -0.22 19.77
C ILE A 150 5.11 -0.72 19.76
N ARG A 151 5.96 -0.21 20.67
CA ARG A 151 7.34 -0.70 20.79
C ARG A 151 7.39 -2.19 21.15
N GLU A 152 6.55 -2.65 22.07
CA GLU A 152 6.51 -4.09 22.45
C GLU A 152 6.01 -4.95 21.27
N ASP A 153 5.12 -4.44 20.43
CA ASP A 153 4.69 -5.13 19.22
C ASP A 153 5.84 -5.22 18.18
N ILE A 154 6.57 -4.13 17.96
CA ILE A 154 7.72 -4.10 17.05
C ILE A 154 8.85 -5.05 17.50
N LYS A 155 9.08 -5.20 18.80
CA LYS A 155 10.11 -6.10 19.34
C LYS A 155 9.86 -7.58 19.07
N ARG A 156 8.64 -7.97 18.78
CA ARG A 156 8.29 -9.38 18.52
C ARG A 156 8.72 -9.88 17.16
N PHE A 157 9.02 -8.97 16.22
CA PHE A 157 9.49 -9.36 14.88
C PHE A 157 10.93 -9.87 14.94
N ASP A 158 11.17 -11.05 14.35
CA ASP A 158 12.51 -11.66 14.23
C ASP A 158 13.40 -10.89 13.27
N LEU A 159 12.80 -10.24 12.25
CA LEU A 159 13.45 -9.38 11.28
C LEU A 159 12.52 -8.24 10.90
N ILE A 160 13.08 -7.05 10.77
CA ILE A 160 12.38 -5.88 10.22
C ILE A 160 13.13 -5.41 8.98
N VAL A 161 12.42 -5.28 7.88
CA VAL A 161 12.92 -4.68 6.64
C VAL A 161 12.27 -3.32 6.50
N ALA A 162 12.99 -2.28 6.89
CA ALA A 162 12.59 -0.89 6.67
C ALA A 162 12.88 -0.51 5.22
N ARG A 163 11.96 0.22 4.57
CA ARG A 163 12.07 0.57 3.14
C ARG A 163 12.65 1.96 2.88
N GLU A 164 12.86 2.76 3.93
CA GLU A 164 13.48 4.09 3.85
C GLU A 164 14.23 4.42 5.16
N SER A 165 15.13 5.41 5.08
CA SER A 165 16.11 5.71 6.11
C SER A 165 15.52 6.22 7.42
N ILE A 166 14.45 7.02 7.38
CA ILE A 166 13.83 7.61 8.59
C ILE A 166 13.23 6.49 9.45
N SER A 167 12.50 5.58 8.83
CA SER A 167 11.94 4.39 9.51
C SER A 167 13.05 3.45 9.99
N PHE A 168 14.09 3.24 9.17
CA PHE A 168 15.23 2.40 9.57
C PHE A 168 15.88 2.90 10.87
N GLU A 169 16.24 4.19 10.93
CA GLU A 169 16.87 4.78 12.10
C GLU A 169 16.00 4.70 13.38
N SER A 170 14.70 4.84 13.19
CA SER A 170 13.74 4.78 14.29
C SER A 170 13.51 3.34 14.76
N LEU A 171 13.27 2.41 13.85
CA LEU A 171 13.02 1.00 14.13
C LEU A 171 14.27 0.30 14.69
N LYS A 172 15.48 0.65 14.20
CA LYS A 172 16.75 0.10 14.67
C LYS A 172 16.99 0.32 16.15
N LYS A 173 16.48 1.42 16.70
CA LYS A 173 16.57 1.72 18.16
C LYS A 173 15.65 0.83 19.00
N VAL A 174 14.58 0.30 18.40
CA VAL A 174 13.58 -0.55 19.08
C VAL A 174 13.89 -2.03 18.89
N ASN A 175 14.30 -2.42 17.67
CA ASN A 175 14.62 -3.80 17.31
C ASN A 175 15.95 -3.85 16.54
N GLY A 176 16.99 -4.41 17.18
CA GLY A 176 18.33 -4.52 16.62
C GLY A 176 18.42 -5.34 15.31
N ASN A 177 17.42 -6.19 15.03
CA ASN A 177 17.33 -6.99 13.80
C ASN A 177 16.63 -6.23 12.66
N THR A 178 16.83 -4.92 12.59
CA THR A 178 16.32 -4.08 11.51
C THR A 178 17.39 -3.90 10.43
N ILE A 179 16.99 -4.06 9.16
CA ILE A 179 17.81 -3.80 7.98
C ILE A 179 17.10 -2.79 7.06
N LEU A 180 17.87 -2.09 6.25
CA LEU A 180 17.37 -1.15 5.25
C LEU A 180 17.48 -1.79 3.87
N LEU A 181 16.34 -1.97 3.18
CA LEU A 181 16.26 -2.39 1.79
C LEU A 181 15.22 -1.53 1.08
N PRO A 182 15.33 -1.34 -0.24
CA PRO A 182 14.30 -0.64 -1.00
C PRO A 182 12.92 -1.30 -0.86
N ASP A 183 11.86 -0.51 -1.07
CA ASP A 183 10.50 -1.04 -1.16
C ASP A 183 10.44 -2.15 -2.22
N PRO A 184 9.79 -3.31 -1.94
CA PRO A 184 9.71 -4.40 -2.92
C PRO A 184 9.16 -3.96 -4.28
N ALA A 185 8.24 -2.98 -4.33
CA ALA A 185 7.63 -2.50 -5.55
C ALA A 185 8.64 -1.89 -6.57
N PHE A 186 9.85 -1.54 -6.15
CA PHE A 186 10.92 -1.16 -7.10
C PHE A 186 11.23 -2.28 -8.11
N HIS A 187 11.10 -3.55 -7.68
CA HIS A 187 11.35 -4.74 -8.52
C HIS A 187 10.12 -5.21 -9.30
N LEU A 188 8.98 -4.51 -9.21
CA LEU A 188 7.79 -4.86 -9.97
C LEU A 188 8.11 -4.78 -11.48
N PRO A 189 7.85 -5.83 -12.28
CA PRO A 189 8.00 -5.74 -13.73
C PRO A 189 6.89 -4.88 -14.35
N CYS A 190 7.17 -4.32 -15.53
CA CYS A 190 6.14 -3.72 -16.37
C CYS A 190 5.38 -4.79 -17.15
N GLU A 191 4.08 -4.61 -17.30
CA GLU A 191 3.25 -5.36 -18.24
C GLU A 191 2.88 -4.44 -19.41
N LYS A 192 3.34 -4.78 -20.60
CA LYS A 192 3.06 -3.97 -21.80
C LYS A 192 1.56 -3.99 -22.10
N VAL A 193 0.97 -2.82 -22.17
CA VAL A 193 -0.43 -2.60 -22.56
C VAL A 193 -0.50 -1.56 -23.69
N GLU A 194 -1.64 -1.48 -24.35
CA GLU A 194 -1.92 -0.41 -25.29
C GLU A 194 -2.05 0.92 -24.53
N LEU A 195 -1.37 1.95 -25.02
CA LEU A 195 -1.45 3.28 -24.41
C LEU A 195 -2.80 3.92 -24.74
N PRO A 196 -3.40 4.69 -23.80
CA PRO A 196 -4.67 5.37 -24.05
C PRO A 196 -4.62 6.29 -25.26
N GLU A 197 -5.73 6.43 -25.96
CA GLU A 197 -5.87 7.38 -27.08
C GLU A 197 -5.49 8.79 -26.64
N GLY A 198 -4.67 9.48 -27.41
CA GLY A 198 -4.14 10.81 -27.09
C GLY A 198 -2.88 10.81 -26.23
N PHE A 199 -2.45 9.65 -25.70
CA PHE A 199 -1.16 9.54 -25.00
C PHE A 199 -0.01 9.53 -26.03
N VAL A 200 0.98 10.39 -25.84
CA VAL A 200 2.18 10.47 -26.68
C VAL A 200 3.40 10.06 -25.86
N GLU A 201 4.01 8.92 -26.21
CA GLU A 201 5.19 8.39 -25.52
C GLU A 201 6.31 9.46 -25.48
N GLU A 202 6.99 9.62 -24.35
CA GLU A 202 8.03 10.61 -24.08
C GLU A 202 7.62 12.09 -24.22
N ASN A 203 6.35 12.37 -24.56
CA ASN A 203 5.80 13.73 -24.60
C ASN A 203 4.50 13.87 -23.80
N THR A 204 4.27 13.00 -22.83
CA THR A 204 3.15 13.06 -21.87
C THR A 204 3.65 13.27 -20.46
N ILE A 205 3.03 14.20 -19.72
CA ILE A 205 3.25 14.38 -18.28
C ILE A 205 2.17 13.61 -17.54
N GLY A 206 2.58 12.58 -16.77
CA GLY A 206 1.68 11.81 -15.93
C GLY A 206 1.35 12.57 -14.64
N ILE A 207 0.10 12.63 -14.25
CA ILE A 207 -0.36 13.29 -13.03
C ILE A 207 -1.23 12.31 -12.23
N ASN A 208 -0.85 12.09 -10.97
CA ASN A 208 -1.65 11.38 -9.98
C ASN A 208 -2.06 12.35 -8.86
N LEU A 209 -3.35 12.41 -8.59
CA LEU A 209 -3.96 13.21 -7.52
C LEU A 209 -4.77 12.30 -6.59
N SER A 210 -4.55 12.44 -5.29
CA SER A 210 -5.18 11.60 -4.27
C SER A 210 -6.15 12.41 -3.41
N PRO A 211 -7.35 11.88 -3.06
CA PRO A 211 -8.20 12.49 -2.04
C PRO A 211 -7.47 12.76 -0.73
N LEU A 212 -6.52 11.91 -0.33
CA LEU A 212 -5.77 12.08 0.92
C LEU A 212 -4.99 13.39 0.98
N ILE A 213 -4.36 13.85 -0.10
CA ILE A 213 -3.64 15.12 -0.06
C ILE A 213 -4.59 16.32 0.00
N ILE A 214 -5.81 16.17 -0.53
CA ILE A 214 -6.87 17.18 -0.41
C ILE A 214 -7.38 17.23 1.03
N GLU A 215 -7.56 16.10 1.69
CA GLU A 215 -7.98 16.03 3.10
C GLU A 215 -6.94 16.63 4.05
N HIS A 216 -5.65 16.58 3.71
CA HIS A 216 -4.53 17.09 4.50
C HIS A 216 -4.09 18.50 4.09
N GLU A 217 -4.83 19.18 3.20
CA GLU A 217 -4.49 20.55 2.81
C GLU A 217 -4.61 21.54 3.98
N LYS A 218 -3.67 22.49 4.03
CA LYS A 218 -3.67 23.53 5.09
C LYS A 218 -4.72 24.62 4.83
N GLU A 219 -4.94 24.93 3.57
CA GLU A 219 -5.90 25.93 3.11
C GLU A 219 -6.86 25.24 2.15
N LYS A 220 -8.16 25.31 2.44
CA LYS A 220 -9.19 24.62 1.67
C LYS A 220 -9.16 25.00 0.19
N GLY A 221 -9.05 24.00 -0.66
CA GLY A 221 -9.03 24.14 -2.12
C GLY A 221 -7.65 24.46 -2.71
N CYS A 222 -6.61 24.63 -1.88
CA CYS A 222 -5.28 24.99 -2.39
C CYS A 222 -4.64 23.83 -3.20
N VAL A 223 -4.89 22.59 -2.83
CA VAL A 223 -4.36 21.44 -3.56
C VAL A 223 -4.92 21.40 -4.98
N LEU A 224 -6.24 21.43 -5.12
CA LEU A 224 -6.88 21.38 -6.43
C LEU A 224 -6.48 22.57 -7.29
N ALA A 225 -6.46 23.79 -6.73
CA ALA A 225 -6.03 24.99 -7.44
C ALA A 225 -4.57 24.87 -7.95
N ASN A 226 -3.66 24.29 -7.17
CA ASN A 226 -2.28 24.08 -7.60
C ASN A 226 -2.18 23.07 -8.75
N TYR A 227 -2.99 21.99 -8.74
CA TYR A 227 -3.04 21.04 -9.86
C TYR A 227 -3.64 21.69 -11.11
N GLU A 228 -4.68 22.49 -10.98
CA GLU A 228 -5.25 23.28 -12.08
C GLU A 228 -4.23 24.23 -12.68
N ASN A 229 -3.53 25.03 -11.85
CA ASN A 229 -2.47 25.93 -12.29
C ASN A 229 -1.33 25.20 -13.01
N LEU A 230 -0.94 24.00 -12.51
CA LEU A 230 0.06 23.18 -13.16
C LEU A 230 -0.40 22.70 -14.55
N MET A 231 -1.65 22.23 -14.65
CA MET A 231 -2.21 21.79 -15.93
C MET A 231 -2.33 22.95 -16.91
N GLU A 232 -2.79 24.10 -16.47
CA GLU A 232 -2.86 25.31 -17.31
C GLU A 232 -1.48 25.74 -17.81
N TYR A 233 -0.47 25.69 -16.94
CA TYR A 233 0.92 25.97 -17.33
C TYR A 233 1.41 24.99 -18.40
N ILE A 234 1.19 23.67 -18.21
CA ILE A 234 1.60 22.66 -19.19
C ILE A 234 0.90 22.88 -20.53
N ILE A 235 -0.40 23.13 -20.53
CA ILE A 235 -1.18 23.35 -21.74
C ILE A 235 -0.73 24.60 -22.49
N LYS A 236 -0.42 25.68 -21.76
CA LYS A 236 -0.09 26.99 -22.34
C LYS A 236 1.38 27.08 -22.79
N GLU A 237 2.30 26.57 -21.98
CA GLU A 237 3.74 26.82 -22.14
C GLU A 237 4.50 25.65 -22.79
N THR A 238 3.83 24.49 -23.01
CA THR A 238 4.46 23.31 -23.61
C THR A 238 3.57 22.68 -24.69
N ASP A 239 4.12 21.71 -25.43
CA ASP A 239 3.39 20.86 -26.38
C ASP A 239 3.05 19.48 -25.78
N CYS A 240 3.38 19.24 -24.49
CA CYS A 240 3.16 17.93 -23.82
C CYS A 240 1.67 17.62 -23.66
N GLN A 241 1.32 16.34 -23.77
CA GLN A 241 0.04 15.81 -23.32
C GLN A 241 0.04 15.66 -21.79
N ILE A 242 -1.11 15.54 -21.18
CA ILE A 242 -1.30 15.26 -19.75
C ILE A 242 -2.07 13.95 -19.62
N ALA A 243 -1.54 12.99 -18.86
CA ALA A 243 -2.24 11.77 -18.51
C ALA A 243 -2.61 11.76 -17.03
N LEU A 244 -3.90 11.71 -16.73
CA LEU A 244 -4.43 11.62 -15.36
C LEU A 244 -4.51 10.14 -14.97
N ILE A 245 -3.64 9.70 -14.04
CA ILE A 245 -3.41 8.28 -13.73
C ILE A 245 -3.86 7.97 -12.31
N PRO A 246 -4.93 7.16 -12.09
CA PRO A 246 -5.35 6.72 -10.78
C PRO A 246 -4.37 5.65 -10.24
N HIS A 247 -4.24 5.53 -8.92
CA HIS A 247 -3.43 4.50 -8.28
C HIS A 247 -4.12 3.81 -7.10
N VAL A 248 -5.12 4.45 -6.50
CA VAL A 248 -6.02 3.84 -5.52
C VAL A 248 -7.44 4.07 -5.99
N VAL A 249 -8.24 2.99 -6.02
CA VAL A 249 -9.61 3.00 -6.50
C VAL A 249 -10.59 2.40 -5.48
N TRP A 250 -10.28 2.54 -4.17
CA TRP A 250 -11.21 2.20 -3.10
C TRP A 250 -12.38 3.16 -3.07
N GLU A 251 -13.57 2.67 -2.78
CA GLU A 251 -14.80 3.47 -2.72
C GLU A 251 -14.68 4.71 -1.83
N SER A 252 -14.01 4.57 -0.67
CA SER A 252 -13.81 5.67 0.29
C SER A 252 -12.63 6.59 -0.01
N ASN A 253 -11.74 6.22 -0.94
CA ASN A 253 -10.49 6.94 -1.23
C ASN A 253 -10.06 6.71 -2.69
N ASP A 254 -10.92 7.15 -3.62
CA ASP A 254 -10.80 6.89 -5.06
C ASP A 254 -10.14 8.06 -5.78
N ASP A 255 -8.93 7.84 -6.30
CA ASP A 255 -8.18 8.82 -7.07
C ASP A 255 -8.95 9.27 -8.32
N ARG A 256 -9.82 8.42 -8.89
CA ARG A 256 -10.61 8.76 -10.08
C ARG A 256 -11.57 9.92 -9.84
N THR A 257 -12.00 10.15 -8.60
CA THR A 257 -12.94 11.24 -8.27
C THR A 257 -12.33 12.61 -8.56
N PRO A 258 -11.20 13.03 -7.95
CA PRO A 258 -10.60 14.32 -8.26
C PRO A 258 -9.97 14.36 -9.66
N LEU A 259 -9.48 13.23 -10.20
CA LEU A 259 -8.94 13.18 -11.56
C LEU A 259 -10.01 13.42 -12.61
N ARG A 260 -11.22 12.87 -12.46
CA ARG A 260 -12.36 13.16 -13.34
C ARG A 260 -12.77 14.62 -13.31
N GLN A 261 -12.73 15.26 -12.12
CA GLN A 261 -13.03 16.69 -12.01
C GLN A 261 -12.04 17.51 -12.86
N LEU A 262 -10.75 17.21 -12.79
CA LEU A 262 -9.73 17.86 -13.62
C LEU A 262 -9.95 17.54 -15.11
N TYR A 263 -10.22 16.27 -15.45
CA TYR A 263 -10.47 15.86 -16.83
C TYR A 263 -11.65 16.62 -17.46
N GLU A 264 -12.79 16.68 -16.78
CA GLU A 264 -13.98 17.39 -17.30
C GLU A 264 -13.72 18.86 -17.55
N LYS A 265 -12.87 19.50 -16.74
CA LYS A 265 -12.49 20.92 -16.90
C LYS A 265 -11.62 21.16 -18.15
N TYR A 266 -10.73 20.21 -18.49
CA TYR A 266 -9.69 20.43 -19.50
C TYR A 266 -9.80 19.54 -20.75
N LYS A 267 -10.74 18.58 -20.84
CA LYS A 267 -10.87 17.65 -21.96
C LYS A 267 -11.02 18.32 -23.33
N GLU A 268 -11.72 19.45 -23.40
CA GLU A 268 -11.96 20.20 -24.64
C GLU A 268 -10.66 20.80 -25.23
N THR A 269 -9.58 20.82 -24.48
CA THR A 269 -8.27 21.25 -25.00
C THR A 269 -7.64 20.23 -25.95
N GLY A 270 -8.14 18.98 -25.95
CA GLY A 270 -7.55 17.86 -26.69
C GLY A 270 -6.16 17.43 -26.17
N ARG A 271 -5.73 17.97 -25.00
CA ARG A 271 -4.40 17.78 -24.43
C ARG A 271 -4.39 16.86 -23.18
N VAL A 272 -5.55 16.42 -22.72
CA VAL A 272 -5.71 15.67 -21.47
C VAL A 272 -6.33 14.31 -21.71
N VAL A 273 -5.68 13.27 -21.19
CA VAL A 273 -6.13 11.87 -21.26
C VAL A 273 -6.46 11.40 -19.85
N LEU A 274 -7.63 10.79 -19.66
CA LEU A 274 -7.97 10.09 -18.43
C LEU A 274 -7.63 8.61 -18.59
N VAL A 275 -6.68 8.13 -17.79
CA VAL A 275 -6.27 6.72 -17.83
C VAL A 275 -7.26 5.89 -17.03
N GLU A 276 -7.78 4.82 -17.65
CA GLU A 276 -8.64 3.86 -16.97
C GLU A 276 -7.88 3.06 -15.91
N ASP A 277 -8.63 2.36 -15.05
CA ASP A 277 -8.04 1.52 -14.02
C ASP A 277 -7.37 0.28 -14.62
N HIS A 278 -6.16 -0.01 -14.17
CA HIS A 278 -5.35 -1.14 -14.59
C HIS A 278 -4.68 -1.79 -13.38
N ASN A 279 -4.19 -3.03 -13.52
CA ASN A 279 -3.33 -3.62 -12.51
C ASN A 279 -2.01 -2.84 -12.35
N CYS A 280 -1.32 -3.05 -11.24
CA CYS A 280 -0.10 -2.29 -10.89
C CYS A 280 1.03 -2.42 -11.93
N MET A 281 1.14 -3.54 -12.65
CA MET A 281 2.20 -3.76 -13.65
C MET A 281 1.92 -2.99 -14.94
N ALA A 282 0.67 -2.96 -15.38
CA ALA A 282 0.20 -2.17 -16.51
C ALA A 282 0.28 -0.66 -16.22
N GLN A 283 -0.14 -0.24 -15.01
CA GLN A 283 0.03 1.16 -14.60
C GLN A 283 1.50 1.58 -14.58
N LYS A 284 2.39 0.72 -14.04
CA LYS A 284 3.83 0.97 -14.08
C LYS A 284 4.35 1.12 -15.51
N TYR A 285 3.85 0.31 -16.46
CA TYR A 285 4.18 0.45 -17.88
C TYR A 285 3.73 1.81 -18.44
N ILE A 286 2.48 2.22 -18.19
CA ILE A 286 1.96 3.52 -18.66
C ILE A 286 2.80 4.67 -18.08
N ILE A 287 3.08 4.63 -16.77
CA ILE A 287 3.92 5.64 -16.11
C ILE A 287 5.32 5.68 -16.71
N SER A 288 5.91 4.51 -17.07
CA SER A 288 7.25 4.43 -17.67
C SER A 288 7.37 5.11 -19.04
N LYS A 289 6.23 5.41 -19.69
CA LYS A 289 6.15 6.09 -20.98
C LYS A 289 5.96 7.61 -20.86
N CYS A 290 5.83 8.10 -19.65
CA CYS A 290 5.73 9.52 -19.39
C CYS A 290 7.11 10.21 -19.50
N ARG A 291 7.12 11.45 -20.00
CA ARG A 291 8.29 12.34 -19.97
C ARG A 291 8.64 12.77 -18.55
N MET A 292 7.64 12.96 -17.72
CA MET A 292 7.72 13.36 -16.31
C MET A 292 6.49 12.87 -15.57
N PHE A 293 6.59 12.68 -14.27
CA PHE A 293 5.48 12.27 -13.43
C PHE A 293 5.31 13.19 -12.21
N VAL A 294 4.07 13.54 -11.89
CA VAL A 294 3.70 14.27 -10.66
C VAL A 294 2.81 13.36 -9.84
N GLY A 295 3.31 12.85 -8.71
CA GLY A 295 2.68 11.78 -7.96
C GLY A 295 2.33 12.14 -6.52
N ALA A 296 1.09 11.84 -6.12
CA ALA A 296 0.59 11.96 -4.75
C ALA A 296 0.57 10.62 -3.99
N ARG A 297 0.62 9.50 -4.72
CA ARG A 297 0.68 8.15 -4.14
C ARG A 297 2.11 7.61 -4.17
N THR A 298 2.61 7.16 -3.02
CA THR A 298 3.98 6.64 -2.86
C THR A 298 4.32 5.57 -3.91
N HIS A 299 3.43 4.59 -4.15
CA HIS A 299 3.74 3.52 -5.10
C HIS A 299 3.60 3.95 -6.56
N ALA A 300 2.84 4.98 -6.88
CA ALA A 300 2.86 5.61 -8.20
C ALA A 300 4.20 6.31 -8.45
N THR A 301 4.76 7.00 -7.43
CA THR A 301 6.10 7.59 -7.53
C THR A 301 7.20 6.54 -7.58
N ILE A 302 7.07 5.41 -6.86
CA ILE A 302 7.99 4.26 -6.98
C ILE A 302 7.95 3.68 -8.40
N ALA A 303 6.78 3.56 -9.01
CA ALA A 303 6.66 3.11 -10.40
C ALA A 303 7.44 4.03 -11.36
N ALA A 304 7.35 5.35 -11.19
CA ALA A 304 8.10 6.33 -11.96
C ALA A 304 9.61 6.24 -11.69
N TYR A 305 10.04 6.24 -10.42
CA TYR A 305 11.46 6.15 -10.05
C TYR A 305 12.12 4.88 -10.60
N SER A 306 11.47 3.73 -10.42
CA SER A 306 11.99 2.43 -10.85
C SER A 306 12.06 2.26 -12.36
N THR A 307 11.49 3.19 -13.13
CA THR A 307 11.54 3.27 -14.59
C THR A 307 12.28 4.51 -15.09
N CYS A 308 13.01 5.20 -14.18
CA CYS A 308 13.83 6.39 -14.47
C CYS A 308 13.04 7.58 -15.04
N VAL A 309 11.75 7.70 -14.74
CA VAL A 309 10.93 8.85 -15.11
C VAL A 309 11.18 9.99 -14.11
N PRO A 310 11.58 11.20 -14.52
CA PRO A 310 11.70 12.37 -13.65
C PRO A 310 10.40 12.62 -12.88
N THR A 311 10.48 12.79 -11.56
CA THR A 311 9.28 12.79 -10.73
C THR A 311 9.25 13.94 -9.73
N LEU A 312 8.11 14.65 -9.66
CA LEU A 312 7.74 15.52 -8.55
C LEU A 312 6.82 14.78 -7.59
N VAL A 313 7.17 14.78 -6.30
CA VAL A 313 6.38 14.14 -5.25
C VAL A 313 5.55 15.19 -4.52
N VAL A 314 4.24 14.96 -4.45
CA VAL A 314 3.33 15.72 -3.61
C VAL A 314 3.01 14.87 -2.39
N GLY A 315 3.58 15.24 -1.24
CA GLY A 315 3.51 14.40 -0.04
C GLY A 315 3.12 15.18 1.21
N TYR A 316 2.46 14.48 2.13
CA TYR A 316 2.02 15.00 3.43
C TYR A 316 2.63 14.25 4.61
N SER A 317 3.38 13.19 4.39
CA SER A 317 3.89 12.30 5.44
C SER A 317 5.39 12.01 5.30
N VAL A 318 5.97 11.36 6.32
CA VAL A 318 7.38 10.91 6.37
C VAL A 318 7.76 10.07 5.14
N LYS A 319 6.86 9.24 4.63
CA LYS A 319 7.07 8.40 3.43
C LYS A 319 7.52 9.21 2.22
N ALA A 320 6.93 10.38 2.02
CA ALA A 320 7.27 11.25 0.89
C ALA A 320 8.68 11.87 0.99
N ARG A 321 9.30 11.85 2.18
CA ARG A 321 10.66 12.35 2.42
C ARG A 321 11.69 11.23 2.50
N GLY A 322 11.27 10.02 2.88
CA GLY A 322 12.15 8.89 3.09
C GLY A 322 12.40 8.05 1.83
N ILE A 323 11.40 7.93 0.97
CA ILE A 323 11.48 7.22 -0.33
C ILE A 323 11.83 8.22 -1.42
#